data_8191cba7427bf331f5a98aca2ee9d50f
#
_entry.id   8191cba7427bf331f5a98aca2ee9d50f
#
_cell.length_a   1.000
_cell.length_b   1.000
_cell.length_c   1.000
_cell.angle_alpha   90.00
_cell.angle_beta   90.00
_cell.angle_gamma   90.00
#
_symmetry.space_group_name_H-M   'P 1'
#
loop_
_entity.id
_entity.type
_entity.pdbx_description
1 polymer ?
#
loop_
_entity_poly.entity_id
_entity_poly.type
_entity_poly.pdbx_seq_one_letter_code
_entity_poly.pdbx_strand_id
1 'polypeptide(L)'
;MSVLPVLIDTRKSYKILISESDLSDYPCMFLKGNGTNGISSIFPKVPLAFGEDGDRSLKIEKEAEYIAKTSGKRNFPWRYFVITKEDKQLVENTMTYKLADKNQLEDVSWIKPGQVSWEWWNGATPYGQDVTFKAGCNLETYKYFIDFASKFGIPYIIMDEGWAKSTRDPYTPNPDVDLHELIRYGKEKNVGIVLWLTWLTVEKNFDLFKTFNEWGIKGVKIDFMDRSDQWMVNYYERVAQEAARHHLFVDFHGSFKPAGLEYKYPNVLSYEGVRGMEQMGGCKPENSIYLPFMRNAVGPMDYTPGAMISMQPNIYRSERPNSCLLYTSPSPRDRQKS
;
A
#
# COMPACT_ATOMS: atom_id res chain seq x y z
N MET A 1 -18.28 -8.24 10.89
CA MET A 1 -17.88 -8.13 9.49
C MET A 1 -16.36 -8.19 9.44
N SER A 2 -15.79 -8.91 8.49
CA SER A 2 -14.35 -9.04 8.30
C SER A 2 -13.98 -8.76 6.84
N VAL A 3 -12.87 -8.08 6.63
CA VAL A 3 -12.24 -7.94 5.31
C VAL A 3 -11.53 -9.24 4.94
N LEU A 4 -11.29 -9.47 3.66
CA LEU A 4 -10.41 -10.55 3.19
C LEU A 4 -8.93 -10.08 3.21
N PRO A 5 -7.97 -11.00 3.32
CA PRO A 5 -8.13 -12.45 3.54
C PRO A 5 -8.55 -12.78 4.97
N VAL A 6 -9.21 -13.92 5.14
CA VAL A 6 -9.57 -14.45 6.47
C VAL A 6 -8.91 -15.81 6.65
N LEU A 7 -8.16 -15.95 7.74
CA LEU A 7 -7.56 -17.21 8.15
C LEU A 7 -8.36 -17.80 9.33
N ILE A 8 -8.82 -19.04 9.17
CA ILE A 8 -9.58 -19.78 10.17
C ILE A 8 -8.73 -20.96 10.65
N ASP A 9 -8.41 -20.99 11.93
CA ASP A 9 -7.91 -22.19 12.57
C ASP A 9 -9.11 -23.04 13.06
N THR A 10 -9.29 -24.19 12.46
CA THR A 10 -10.42 -25.07 12.81
C THR A 10 -10.23 -25.78 14.17
N ARG A 11 -9.05 -25.67 14.78
CA ARG A 11 -8.63 -26.46 15.96
C ARG A 11 -8.78 -27.98 15.79
N LYS A 12 -8.86 -28.44 14.52
CA LYS A 12 -9.01 -29.85 14.12
C LYS A 12 -7.98 -30.26 13.08
N SER A 13 -6.73 -29.81 13.21
CA SER A 13 -5.62 -30.12 12.30
C SER A 13 -5.67 -29.45 10.91
N TYR A 14 -6.61 -28.54 10.66
CA TYR A 14 -6.69 -27.81 9.40
C TYR A 14 -6.79 -26.31 9.64
N LYS A 15 -6.17 -25.56 8.74
CA LYS A 15 -6.37 -24.11 8.59
C LYS A 15 -6.98 -23.83 7.23
N ILE A 16 -7.82 -22.82 7.18
CA ILE A 16 -8.54 -22.42 5.97
C ILE A 16 -8.31 -20.94 5.74
N LEU A 17 -7.63 -20.60 4.65
CA LEU A 17 -7.53 -19.23 4.15
C LEU A 17 -8.64 -19.01 3.13
N ILE A 18 -9.38 -17.91 3.30
CA ILE A 18 -10.44 -17.49 2.38
C ILE A 18 -10.00 -16.19 1.74
N SER A 19 -10.01 -16.13 0.41
CA SER A 19 -9.73 -14.90 -0.33
C SER A 19 -10.41 -14.90 -1.70
N GLU A 20 -10.07 -13.88 -2.49
CA GLU A 20 -10.56 -13.70 -3.86
C GLU A 20 -9.43 -13.31 -4.79
N SER A 21 -9.62 -13.53 -6.09
CA SER A 21 -8.69 -13.14 -7.15
C SER A 21 -9.42 -12.78 -8.42
N ASP A 22 -8.71 -12.19 -9.38
CA ASP A 22 -9.26 -11.67 -10.63
C ASP A 22 -10.37 -10.65 -10.37
N LEU A 23 -10.12 -9.77 -9.38
CA LEU A 23 -11.06 -8.75 -8.98
C LEU A 23 -11.05 -7.60 -10.00
N SER A 24 -11.98 -7.65 -10.93
CA SER A 24 -12.16 -6.66 -11.99
C SER A 24 -13.64 -6.35 -12.16
N ASP A 25 -13.98 -5.07 -12.26
CA ASP A 25 -15.35 -4.57 -12.50
C ASP A 25 -16.41 -5.21 -11.60
N TYR A 26 -16.06 -5.46 -10.34
CA TYR A 26 -16.91 -6.07 -9.32
C TYR A 26 -16.44 -5.67 -7.92
N PRO A 27 -17.33 -5.53 -6.91
CA PRO A 27 -16.90 -5.13 -5.57
C PRO A 27 -16.13 -6.23 -4.83
N CYS A 28 -15.28 -5.83 -3.89
CA CYS A 28 -14.62 -6.74 -2.95
C CYS A 28 -15.66 -7.49 -2.10
N MET A 29 -15.34 -8.74 -1.78
CA MET A 29 -16.12 -9.54 -0.84
C MET A 29 -15.69 -9.26 0.60
N PHE A 30 -16.69 -9.12 1.48
CA PHE A 30 -16.52 -9.16 2.92
C PHE A 30 -17.22 -10.38 3.48
N LEU A 31 -16.83 -10.81 4.67
CA LEU A 31 -17.47 -11.91 5.38
C LEU A 31 -18.19 -11.41 6.63
N LYS A 32 -19.36 -11.98 6.89
CA LYS A 32 -20.17 -11.73 8.07
C LYS A 32 -20.54 -13.05 8.72
N GLY A 33 -20.20 -13.20 10.01
CA GLY A 33 -20.68 -14.33 10.81
C GLY A 33 -22.20 -14.23 11.02
N ASN A 34 -22.87 -15.35 11.00
CA ASN A 34 -24.34 -15.45 11.19
C ASN A 34 -24.76 -15.67 12.67
N GLY A 35 -23.81 -15.55 13.59
CA GLY A 35 -24.05 -15.80 15.02
C GLY A 35 -24.01 -17.28 15.43
N THR A 36 -23.79 -18.18 14.46
CA THR A 36 -23.60 -19.63 14.65
C THR A 36 -22.27 -20.05 14.03
N ASN A 37 -22.20 -21.25 13.46
CA ASN A 37 -21.00 -21.76 12.78
C ASN A 37 -20.94 -21.39 11.27
N GLY A 38 -21.79 -20.50 10.82
CA GLY A 38 -21.87 -20.09 9.41
C GLY A 38 -21.31 -18.71 9.15
N ILE A 39 -20.85 -18.50 7.94
CA ILE A 39 -20.45 -17.20 7.40
C ILE A 39 -21.21 -16.94 6.11
N SER A 40 -21.50 -15.67 5.84
CA SER A 40 -22.08 -15.21 4.58
C SER A 40 -21.22 -14.11 3.98
N SER A 41 -21.25 -13.99 2.65
CA SER A 41 -20.63 -12.88 1.94
C SER A 41 -21.53 -11.65 1.96
N ILE A 42 -20.91 -10.48 2.06
CA ILE A 42 -21.56 -9.20 1.81
C ILE A 42 -20.66 -8.35 0.90
N PHE A 43 -21.26 -7.43 0.18
CA PHE A 43 -20.58 -6.58 -0.78
C PHE A 43 -21.04 -5.13 -0.64
N PRO A 44 -20.16 -4.14 -0.82
CA PRO A 44 -20.58 -2.75 -0.93
C PRO A 44 -21.46 -2.55 -2.16
N LYS A 45 -22.44 -1.67 -2.01
CA LYS A 45 -23.34 -1.28 -3.09
C LYS A 45 -22.66 -0.28 -4.03
N VAL A 46 -23.18 -0.15 -5.24
CA VAL A 46 -22.70 0.85 -6.21
C VAL A 46 -23.06 2.25 -5.73
N PRO A 47 -22.10 3.17 -5.61
CA PRO A 47 -22.39 4.56 -5.28
C PRO A 47 -23.08 5.27 -6.45
N LEU A 48 -24.15 6.02 -6.17
CA LEU A 48 -24.92 6.80 -7.14
C LEU A 48 -24.69 8.31 -7.02
N ALA A 49 -24.32 8.79 -5.85
CA ALA A 49 -24.00 10.19 -5.60
C ALA A 49 -22.91 10.33 -4.56
N PHE A 50 -22.08 11.35 -4.76
CA PHE A 50 -20.98 11.70 -3.87
C PHE A 50 -21.13 13.12 -3.39
N GLY A 51 -20.79 13.36 -2.13
CA GLY A 51 -20.60 14.66 -1.50
C GLY A 51 -19.11 14.91 -1.19
N GLU A 52 -18.79 16.14 -0.87
CA GLU A 52 -17.45 16.51 -0.42
C GLU A 52 -17.11 15.90 0.95
N ASP A 53 -15.88 15.44 1.10
CA ASP A 53 -15.31 14.95 2.36
C ASP A 53 -13.84 15.38 2.49
N GLY A 54 -13.66 16.68 2.64
CA GLY A 54 -12.33 17.29 2.71
C GLY A 54 -11.59 17.29 1.36
N ASP A 55 -10.28 17.08 1.43
CA ASP A 55 -9.38 17.11 0.26
C ASP A 55 -8.88 15.72 -0.16
N ARG A 56 -9.22 14.69 0.60
CA ARG A 56 -8.64 13.34 0.48
C ARG A 56 -9.61 12.32 -0.10
N SER A 57 -10.90 12.47 0.15
CA SER A 57 -11.90 11.48 -0.22
C SER A 57 -13.26 12.14 -0.60
N LEU A 58 -14.22 11.29 -0.95
CA LEU A 58 -15.61 11.68 -1.19
C LEU A 58 -16.53 10.81 -0.31
N LYS A 59 -17.51 11.44 0.31
CA LYS A 59 -18.58 10.75 1.03
C LYS A 59 -19.59 10.17 0.04
N ILE A 60 -20.00 8.91 0.24
CA ILE A 60 -21.11 8.35 -0.50
C ILE A 60 -22.42 8.87 0.12
N GLU A 61 -23.19 9.63 -0.64
CA GLU A 61 -24.47 10.18 -0.19
C GLU A 61 -25.66 9.30 -0.60
N LYS A 62 -25.52 8.57 -1.68
CA LYS A 62 -26.56 7.67 -2.19
C LYS A 62 -25.96 6.41 -2.80
N GLU A 63 -26.55 5.28 -2.46
CA GLU A 63 -26.20 3.98 -3.00
C GLU A 63 -27.34 3.39 -3.84
N ALA A 64 -26.99 2.53 -4.78
CA ALA A 64 -27.94 1.70 -5.54
C ALA A 64 -28.47 0.54 -4.67
N GLU A 65 -29.52 -0.12 -5.15
CA GLU A 65 -30.01 -1.37 -4.54
C GLU A 65 -29.28 -2.62 -5.05
N TYR A 66 -28.21 -2.43 -5.83
CA TYR A 66 -27.38 -3.50 -6.39
C TYR A 66 -25.91 -3.27 -6.09
N ILE A 67 -25.10 -4.34 -6.18
CA ILE A 67 -23.66 -4.33 -5.85
C ILE A 67 -22.79 -4.12 -7.08
N ALA A 68 -23.28 -4.42 -8.27
CA ALA A 68 -22.57 -4.21 -9.53
C ALA A 68 -23.54 -4.09 -10.70
N LYS A 69 -23.12 -3.36 -11.74
CA LYS A 69 -23.75 -3.33 -13.06
C LYS A 69 -22.71 -3.79 -14.08
N THR A 70 -22.93 -4.92 -14.71
CA THR A 70 -21.94 -5.58 -15.57
C THR A 70 -22.53 -5.88 -16.95
N SER A 71 -21.65 -6.15 -17.93
CA SER A 71 -22.08 -6.71 -19.22
C SER A 71 -22.65 -8.12 -19.04
N GLY A 72 -23.57 -8.55 -19.93
CA GLY A 72 -24.22 -9.86 -19.84
C GLY A 72 -23.29 -11.07 -20.00
N LYS A 73 -22.14 -10.91 -20.66
CA LYS A 73 -21.15 -11.98 -20.86
C LYS A 73 -19.81 -11.51 -20.32
N ARG A 74 -19.36 -12.13 -19.22
CA ARG A 74 -18.07 -11.84 -18.57
C ARG A 74 -17.67 -12.98 -17.64
N ASN A 75 -16.39 -12.97 -17.21
CA ASN A 75 -15.92 -13.71 -16.05
C ASN A 75 -16.21 -12.91 -14.78
N PHE A 76 -16.45 -13.61 -13.68
CA PHE A 76 -16.59 -13.00 -12.35
C PHE A 76 -15.35 -13.30 -11.52
N PRO A 77 -15.00 -12.43 -10.53
CA PRO A 77 -13.89 -12.70 -9.64
C PRO A 77 -14.01 -14.06 -8.95
N TRP A 78 -12.88 -14.75 -8.83
CA TRP A 78 -12.80 -16.01 -8.13
C TRP A 78 -12.89 -15.82 -6.62
N ARG A 79 -13.58 -16.74 -5.93
CA ARG A 79 -13.52 -16.88 -4.47
C ARG A 79 -12.93 -18.26 -4.19
N TYR A 80 -11.88 -18.29 -3.41
CA TYR A 80 -11.13 -19.52 -3.22
C TYR A 80 -10.82 -19.79 -1.75
N PHE A 81 -10.58 -21.06 -1.46
CA PHE A 81 -10.17 -21.58 -0.17
C PHE A 81 -8.83 -22.29 -0.32
N VAL A 82 -7.87 -21.95 0.55
CA VAL A 82 -6.65 -22.75 0.71
C VAL A 82 -6.79 -23.53 2.02
N ILE A 83 -6.86 -24.85 1.90
CA ILE A 83 -7.04 -25.77 3.05
C ILE A 83 -5.72 -26.48 3.28
N THR A 84 -5.13 -26.28 4.45
CA THR A 84 -3.80 -26.79 4.77
C THR A 84 -3.75 -27.48 6.13
N LYS A 85 -2.77 -28.35 6.32
CA LYS A 85 -2.41 -28.92 7.63
C LYS A 85 -1.23 -28.20 8.26
N GLU A 86 -0.34 -27.64 7.46
CA GLU A 86 0.90 -27.02 7.90
C GLU A 86 0.93 -25.54 7.53
N ASP A 87 1.40 -24.70 8.42
CA ASP A 87 1.42 -23.24 8.26
C ASP A 87 2.28 -22.79 7.07
N LYS A 88 3.37 -23.48 6.79
CA LYS A 88 4.24 -23.19 5.63
C LYS A 88 3.47 -23.20 4.30
N GLN A 89 2.46 -24.08 4.17
CA GLN A 89 1.66 -24.19 2.95
C GLN A 89 0.80 -22.95 2.69
N LEU A 90 0.50 -22.16 3.72
CA LEU A 90 -0.18 -20.86 3.56
C LEU A 90 0.76 -19.85 2.91
N VAL A 91 2.01 -19.80 3.34
CA VAL A 91 3.02 -18.87 2.81
C VAL A 91 3.44 -19.23 1.39
N GLU A 92 3.53 -20.52 1.10
CA GLU A 92 3.93 -21.07 -0.21
C GLU A 92 2.80 -21.03 -1.25
N ASN A 93 1.57 -20.71 -0.85
CA ASN A 93 0.45 -20.72 -1.77
C ASN A 93 0.53 -19.57 -2.79
N THR A 94 0.09 -19.84 -4.02
CA THR A 94 0.10 -18.88 -5.13
C THR A 94 -1.26 -18.81 -5.81
N MET A 95 -2.35 -19.12 -5.09
CA MET A 95 -3.69 -19.20 -5.68
C MET A 95 -4.18 -17.86 -6.22
N THR A 96 -3.85 -16.74 -5.57
CA THR A 96 -4.19 -15.41 -6.09
C THR A 96 -3.69 -15.25 -7.53
N TYR A 97 -2.43 -15.59 -7.79
CA TYR A 97 -1.81 -15.43 -9.11
C TYR A 97 -2.25 -16.48 -10.13
N LYS A 98 -2.50 -17.71 -9.69
CA LYS A 98 -2.98 -18.79 -10.58
C LYS A 98 -4.38 -18.50 -11.13
N LEU A 99 -5.17 -17.72 -10.40
CA LEU A 99 -6.54 -17.36 -10.77
C LEU A 99 -6.64 -15.96 -11.37
N ALA A 100 -5.58 -15.17 -11.35
CA ALA A 100 -5.54 -13.83 -11.91
C ALA A 100 -5.49 -13.86 -13.44
N ASP A 101 -5.97 -12.79 -14.05
CA ASP A 101 -5.77 -12.52 -15.47
C ASP A 101 -4.29 -12.43 -15.82
N LYS A 102 -3.98 -12.73 -17.08
CA LYS A 102 -2.59 -12.67 -17.60
C LYS A 102 -2.06 -11.24 -17.60
N ASN A 103 -0.74 -11.14 -17.45
CA ASN A 103 -0.03 -9.87 -17.61
C ASN A 103 -0.42 -9.18 -18.92
N GLN A 104 -0.75 -7.89 -18.83
CA GLN A 104 -1.18 -7.04 -19.95
C GLN A 104 -0.04 -6.13 -20.46
N LEU A 105 1.12 -6.13 -19.82
CA LEU A 105 2.26 -5.32 -20.23
C LEU A 105 3.21 -6.14 -21.10
N GLU A 106 3.55 -5.61 -22.28
CA GLU A 106 4.51 -6.24 -23.18
C GLU A 106 5.95 -6.10 -22.65
N ASP A 107 6.30 -4.93 -22.11
CA ASP A 107 7.61 -4.68 -21.50
C ASP A 107 7.46 -4.39 -20.00
N VAL A 108 8.12 -5.19 -19.19
CA VAL A 108 8.23 -5.05 -17.75
C VAL A 108 9.66 -4.75 -17.28
N SER A 109 10.60 -4.58 -18.19
CA SER A 109 12.02 -4.40 -17.89
C SER A 109 12.34 -3.13 -17.10
N TRP A 110 11.50 -2.12 -17.23
CA TRP A 110 11.59 -0.84 -16.51
C TRP A 110 11.11 -0.91 -15.06
N ILE A 111 10.33 -1.94 -14.70
CA ILE A 111 9.81 -2.13 -13.34
C ILE A 111 10.93 -2.67 -12.45
N LYS A 112 11.30 -1.90 -11.44
CA LYS A 112 12.37 -2.24 -10.49
C LYS A 112 11.83 -2.22 -9.08
N PRO A 113 11.38 -3.35 -8.53
CA PRO A 113 11.00 -3.43 -7.12
C PRO A 113 12.19 -3.13 -6.20
N GLY A 114 11.93 -2.55 -5.05
CA GLY A 114 12.99 -2.24 -4.10
C GLY A 114 12.46 -1.66 -2.79
N GLN A 115 13.35 -1.50 -1.84
CA GLN A 115 13.06 -0.80 -0.59
C GLN A 115 12.95 0.70 -0.83
N VAL A 116 12.26 1.39 0.07
CA VAL A 116 12.14 2.84 0.07
C VAL A 116 12.64 3.41 1.39
N SER A 117 13.25 4.58 1.35
CA SER A 117 13.45 5.44 2.51
C SER A 117 12.27 6.40 2.58
N TRP A 118 11.60 6.46 3.72
CA TRP A 118 10.33 7.16 3.87
C TRP A 118 10.37 8.08 5.09
N GLU A 119 10.28 9.40 4.86
CA GLU A 119 10.46 10.43 5.87
C GLU A 119 9.27 10.60 6.80
N TRP A 120 8.05 10.31 6.31
CA TRP A 120 6.81 10.49 7.08
C TRP A 120 6.84 9.70 8.39
N TRP A 121 7.42 8.51 8.35
CA TRP A 121 7.49 7.61 9.49
C TRP A 121 8.12 8.23 10.74
N ASN A 122 9.08 9.11 10.58
CA ASN A 122 9.74 9.80 11.69
C ASN A 122 9.45 11.31 11.70
N GLY A 123 8.37 11.75 11.04
CA GLY A 123 7.92 13.12 11.01
C GLY A 123 8.90 14.05 10.29
N ALA A 124 9.58 13.56 9.25
CA ALA A 124 10.62 14.27 8.51
C ALA A 124 11.74 14.83 9.43
N THR A 125 12.09 14.09 10.48
CA THR A 125 13.03 14.52 11.50
C THR A 125 14.23 13.57 11.55
N PRO A 126 15.24 13.76 10.68
CA PRO A 126 16.47 12.99 10.77
C PRO A 126 17.24 13.31 12.07
N TYR A 127 17.94 12.31 12.59
CA TYR A 127 18.80 12.44 13.78
C TYR A 127 20.21 12.03 13.45
N GLY A 128 21.18 12.78 13.94
CA GLY A 128 22.58 12.45 13.81
C GLY A 128 23.47 13.64 14.11
N GLN A 129 24.76 13.41 14.37
CA GLN A 129 25.75 14.48 14.53
C GLN A 129 26.01 15.24 13.23
N ASP A 130 25.65 14.65 12.12
CA ASP A 130 25.72 15.16 10.76
C ASP A 130 24.49 15.98 10.33
N VAL A 131 23.43 16.03 11.14
CA VAL A 131 22.26 16.87 10.89
C VAL A 131 22.54 18.30 11.39
N THR A 132 23.01 19.15 10.49
CA THR A 132 23.40 20.55 10.79
C THR A 132 22.37 21.58 10.30
N PHE A 133 21.21 21.13 9.83
CA PHE A 133 20.15 21.94 9.27
C PHE A 133 18.86 21.79 10.08
N LYS A 134 17.89 22.67 9.83
CA LYS A 134 16.56 22.56 10.44
C LYS A 134 15.77 21.47 9.71
N ALA A 135 15.44 20.39 10.42
CA ALA A 135 14.62 19.29 9.90
C ALA A 135 13.17 19.75 9.60
N GLY A 136 12.53 19.07 8.67
CA GLY A 136 11.15 19.33 8.23
C GLY A 136 10.97 19.01 6.75
N CYS A 137 9.83 19.38 6.19
CA CYS A 137 9.53 19.20 4.77
C CYS A 137 10.28 20.29 3.96
N ASN A 138 11.57 20.06 3.70
CA ASN A 138 12.46 21.02 3.01
C ASN A 138 13.57 20.29 2.23
N LEU A 139 14.26 21.03 1.39
CA LEU A 139 15.29 20.54 0.48
C LEU A 139 16.41 19.75 1.19
N GLU A 140 16.94 20.28 2.31
CA GLU A 140 18.04 19.68 3.04
C GLU A 140 17.64 18.34 3.65
N THR A 141 16.46 18.26 4.23
CA THR A 141 15.92 17.02 4.78
C THR A 141 15.81 15.94 3.71
N TYR A 142 15.21 16.25 2.56
CA TYR A 142 15.10 15.26 1.49
C TYR A 142 16.45 14.87 0.88
N LYS A 143 17.40 15.79 0.76
CA LYS A 143 18.78 15.44 0.37
C LYS A 143 19.42 14.47 1.36
N TYR A 144 19.20 14.66 2.66
CA TYR A 144 19.68 13.73 3.69
C TYR A 144 19.09 12.33 3.52
N PHE A 145 17.77 12.21 3.25
CA PHE A 145 17.14 10.92 2.98
C PHE A 145 17.63 10.28 1.68
N ILE A 146 17.92 11.06 0.64
CA ILE A 146 18.53 10.58 -0.60
C ILE A 146 19.94 10.06 -0.34
N ASP A 147 20.78 10.79 0.41
CA ASP A 147 22.13 10.38 0.77
C ASP A 147 22.13 9.10 1.61
N PHE A 148 21.20 8.99 2.57
CA PHE A 148 20.99 7.76 3.34
C PHE A 148 20.62 6.59 2.42
N ALA A 149 19.64 6.78 1.55
CA ALA A 149 19.21 5.76 0.60
C ALA A 149 20.37 5.31 -0.29
N SER A 150 21.12 6.24 -0.88
CA SER A 150 22.29 5.96 -1.71
C SER A 150 23.37 5.18 -0.95
N LYS A 151 23.70 5.62 0.27
CA LYS A 151 24.70 4.98 1.13
C LYS A 151 24.37 3.52 1.47
N PHE A 152 23.10 3.20 1.64
CA PHE A 152 22.66 1.86 2.03
C PHE A 152 22.09 1.03 0.87
N GLY A 153 22.19 1.50 -0.38
CA GLY A 153 21.73 0.79 -1.56
C GLY A 153 20.19 0.69 -1.66
N ILE A 154 19.48 1.62 -1.03
CA ILE A 154 18.02 1.75 -1.13
C ILE A 154 17.72 2.52 -2.41
N PRO A 155 16.96 1.92 -3.37
CA PRO A 155 16.81 2.51 -4.70
C PRO A 155 15.86 3.70 -4.78
N TYR A 156 15.05 3.94 -3.74
CA TYR A 156 14.00 4.97 -3.78
C TYR A 156 13.86 5.71 -2.46
N ILE A 157 13.35 6.94 -2.57
CA ILE A 157 12.66 7.62 -1.46
C ILE A 157 11.20 7.82 -1.82
N ILE A 158 10.30 7.75 -0.84
CA ILE A 158 8.94 8.30 -0.94
C ILE A 158 8.97 9.70 -0.35
N MET A 159 8.48 10.67 -1.10
CA MET A 159 8.16 12.00 -0.59
C MET A 159 6.66 12.01 -0.28
N ASP A 160 6.34 11.99 1.00
CA ASP A 160 4.98 11.91 1.51
C ASP A 160 4.28 13.29 1.47
N GLU A 161 3.15 13.47 2.13
CA GLU A 161 2.38 14.70 2.13
C GLU A 161 3.27 15.91 2.47
N GLY A 162 3.18 16.97 1.65
CA GLY A 162 3.94 18.21 1.83
C GLY A 162 4.94 18.51 0.71
N TRP A 163 5.25 17.55 -0.18
CA TRP A 163 6.11 17.81 -1.33
C TRP A 163 5.46 18.79 -2.34
N ALA A 164 4.13 18.80 -2.44
CA ALA A 164 3.35 19.76 -3.21
C ALA A 164 2.83 20.89 -2.32
N LYS A 165 2.57 22.04 -2.90
CA LYS A 165 1.99 23.22 -2.22
C LYS A 165 0.61 22.91 -1.64
N SER A 166 -0.13 22.01 -2.25
CA SER A 166 -1.48 21.60 -1.84
C SER A 166 -1.71 20.14 -2.23
N THR A 167 -2.43 19.42 -1.40
CA THR A 167 -2.88 18.05 -1.70
C THR A 167 -3.76 17.96 -2.94
N ARG A 168 -4.36 19.08 -3.36
CA ARG A 168 -5.26 19.18 -4.53
C ARG A 168 -4.55 19.57 -5.82
N ASP A 169 -3.33 20.09 -5.73
CA ASP A 169 -2.55 20.54 -6.89
C ASP A 169 -1.26 19.73 -7.01
N PRO A 170 -1.24 18.70 -7.86
CA PRO A 170 -0.07 17.85 -8.05
C PRO A 170 0.98 18.47 -8.99
N TYR A 171 0.76 19.67 -9.51
CA TYR A 171 1.65 20.28 -10.49
C TYR A 171 2.52 21.40 -9.93
N THR A 172 2.18 21.91 -8.74
CA THR A 172 2.92 22.97 -8.08
C THR A 172 3.69 22.42 -6.88
N PRO A 173 5.01 22.15 -7.01
CA PRO A 173 5.83 21.76 -5.87
C PRO A 173 5.83 22.77 -4.74
N ASN A 174 6.02 22.30 -3.52
CA ASN A 174 6.27 23.17 -2.38
C ASN A 174 7.60 23.90 -2.59
N PRO A 175 7.63 25.24 -2.52
CA PRO A 175 8.85 26.02 -2.78
C PRO A 175 9.99 25.71 -1.80
N ASP A 176 9.70 25.27 -0.57
CA ASP A 176 10.72 24.91 0.41
C ASP A 176 11.38 23.55 0.09
N VAL A 177 10.76 22.75 -0.78
CA VAL A 177 11.21 21.39 -1.12
C VAL A 177 12.12 21.38 -2.35
N ASP A 178 11.84 22.23 -3.36
CA ASP A 178 12.51 22.23 -4.67
C ASP A 178 12.58 20.82 -5.32
N LEU A 179 11.42 20.30 -5.69
CA LEU A 179 11.28 18.94 -6.24
C LEU A 179 12.21 18.67 -7.44
N HIS A 180 12.37 19.65 -8.34
CA HIS A 180 13.17 19.43 -9.55
C HIS A 180 14.67 19.30 -9.24
N GLU A 181 15.17 20.05 -8.25
CA GLU A 181 16.52 19.85 -7.73
C GLU A 181 16.68 18.49 -7.05
N LEU A 182 15.66 18.02 -6.30
CA LEU A 182 15.71 16.70 -5.68
C LEU A 182 15.70 15.56 -6.70
N ILE A 183 14.94 15.70 -7.80
CA ILE A 183 14.96 14.72 -8.88
C ILE A 183 16.36 14.64 -9.53
N ARG A 184 16.98 15.81 -9.81
CA ARG A 184 18.33 15.88 -10.33
C ARG A 184 19.34 15.24 -9.38
N TYR A 185 19.29 15.62 -8.09
CA TYR A 185 20.16 15.10 -7.05
C TYR A 185 20.00 13.60 -6.85
N GLY A 186 18.76 13.11 -6.79
CA GLY A 186 18.47 11.68 -6.69
C GLY A 186 19.04 10.89 -7.86
N LYS A 187 18.92 11.41 -9.08
CA LYS A 187 19.53 10.79 -10.28
C LYS A 187 21.06 10.68 -10.16
N GLU A 188 21.74 11.68 -9.64
CA GLU A 188 23.19 11.65 -9.41
C GLU A 188 23.59 10.61 -8.35
N LYS A 189 22.71 10.39 -7.38
CA LYS A 189 22.90 9.42 -6.29
C LYS A 189 22.35 8.02 -6.58
N ASN A 190 21.80 7.78 -7.77
CA ASN A 190 21.10 6.55 -8.15
C ASN A 190 19.90 6.22 -7.26
N VAL A 191 19.18 7.23 -6.79
CA VAL A 191 17.97 7.11 -5.97
C VAL A 191 16.80 7.73 -6.71
N GLY A 192 15.78 6.94 -6.97
CA GLY A 192 14.54 7.38 -7.60
C GLY A 192 13.58 8.05 -6.61
N ILE A 193 12.72 8.92 -7.11
CA ILE A 193 11.70 9.60 -6.31
C ILE A 193 10.33 9.02 -6.61
N VAL A 194 9.57 8.76 -5.55
CA VAL A 194 8.17 8.36 -5.55
C VAL A 194 7.37 9.46 -4.86
N LEU A 195 6.25 9.88 -5.45
CA LEU A 195 5.43 10.95 -4.92
C LEU A 195 4.12 10.41 -4.31
N TRP A 196 3.81 10.89 -3.13
CA TRP A 196 2.54 10.62 -2.47
C TRP A 196 1.41 11.50 -3.02
N LEU A 197 0.21 10.92 -3.15
CA LEU A 197 -0.99 11.58 -3.64
C LEU A 197 -2.23 10.98 -2.97
N THR A 198 -3.30 11.76 -2.85
CA THR A 198 -4.62 11.19 -2.56
C THR A 198 -5.25 10.62 -3.82
N TRP A 199 -6.07 9.57 -3.69
CA TRP A 199 -6.80 9.02 -4.84
C TRP A 199 -7.67 10.08 -5.52
N LEU A 200 -8.25 10.99 -4.75
CA LEU A 200 -9.12 12.05 -5.26
C LEU A 200 -8.36 13.05 -6.12
N THR A 201 -7.13 13.37 -5.74
CA THR A 201 -6.25 14.24 -6.54
C THR A 201 -5.88 13.58 -7.86
N VAL A 202 -5.55 12.30 -7.84
CA VAL A 202 -5.27 11.52 -9.07
C VAL A 202 -6.51 11.48 -9.97
N GLU A 203 -7.70 11.18 -9.43
CA GLU A 203 -8.95 11.13 -10.24
C GLU A 203 -9.26 12.48 -10.91
N LYS A 204 -9.00 13.59 -10.25
CA LYS A 204 -9.23 14.93 -10.80
C LYS A 204 -8.16 15.40 -11.78
N ASN A 205 -6.98 14.78 -11.78
CA ASN A 205 -5.80 15.18 -12.55
C ASN A 205 -5.13 13.97 -13.21
N PHE A 206 -5.88 13.17 -13.94
CA PHE A 206 -5.41 11.86 -14.42
C PHE A 206 -4.24 11.96 -15.42
N ASP A 207 -4.00 13.10 -16.01
CA ASP A 207 -2.86 13.43 -16.87
C ASP A 207 -1.53 13.63 -16.10
N LEU A 208 -1.57 13.66 -14.76
CA LEU A 208 -0.37 13.77 -13.92
C LEU A 208 0.66 12.68 -14.20
N PHE A 209 0.25 11.47 -14.58
CA PHE A 209 1.17 10.38 -14.85
C PHE A 209 2.14 10.72 -15.98
N LYS A 210 1.66 11.38 -17.04
CA LYS A 210 2.49 11.90 -18.12
C LYS A 210 3.49 12.94 -17.59
N THR A 211 3.01 13.93 -16.87
CA THR A 211 3.83 15.00 -16.31
C THR A 211 4.91 14.46 -15.37
N PHE A 212 4.57 13.51 -14.52
CA PHE A 212 5.52 12.90 -13.58
C PHE A 212 6.60 12.07 -14.28
N ASN A 213 6.24 11.36 -15.36
CA ASN A 213 7.24 10.71 -16.20
C ASN A 213 8.20 11.75 -16.82
N GLU A 214 7.67 12.84 -17.39
CA GLU A 214 8.47 13.93 -17.96
C GLU A 214 9.40 14.58 -16.92
N TRP A 215 8.99 14.69 -15.67
CA TRP A 215 9.84 15.14 -14.57
C TRP A 215 10.91 14.12 -14.17
N GLY A 216 10.71 12.84 -14.47
CA GLY A 216 11.64 11.75 -14.12
C GLY A 216 11.28 11.01 -12.83
N ILE A 217 10.07 11.18 -12.31
CA ILE A 217 9.50 10.41 -11.20
C ILE A 217 9.45 8.93 -11.55
N LYS A 218 9.60 8.05 -10.55
CA LYS A 218 9.65 6.60 -10.74
C LYS A 218 8.36 5.89 -10.40
N GLY A 219 7.58 6.44 -9.52
CA GLY A 219 6.32 5.86 -9.08
C GLY A 219 5.48 6.80 -8.24
N VAL A 220 4.30 6.34 -7.89
CA VAL A 220 3.36 7.06 -7.05
C VAL A 220 2.86 6.18 -5.91
N LYS A 221 2.77 6.76 -4.72
CA LYS A 221 2.02 6.22 -3.57
C LYS A 221 0.66 6.91 -3.56
N ILE A 222 -0.41 6.15 -3.81
CA ILE A 222 -1.78 6.69 -3.87
C ILE A 222 -2.53 6.23 -2.64
N ASP A 223 -2.97 7.20 -1.84
CA ASP A 223 -3.49 6.98 -0.50
C ASP A 223 -4.98 7.34 -0.35
N PHE A 224 -5.55 6.98 0.81
CA PHE A 224 -6.93 7.21 1.18
C PHE A 224 -7.97 6.53 0.27
N MET A 225 -7.61 5.38 -0.29
CA MET A 225 -8.49 4.63 -1.18
C MET A 225 -9.79 4.19 -0.49
N ASP A 226 -9.72 3.72 0.75
CA ASP A 226 -10.77 3.42 1.77
C ASP A 226 -12.09 2.81 1.29
N ARG A 227 -12.19 2.46 0.02
CA ARG A 227 -13.38 1.93 -0.63
C ARG A 227 -13.05 0.70 -1.46
N SER A 228 -14.08 -0.12 -1.69
CA SER A 228 -13.95 -1.39 -2.42
C SER A 228 -15.21 -1.76 -3.19
N ASP A 229 -16.05 -0.78 -3.48
CA ASP A 229 -17.18 -0.91 -4.40
C ASP A 229 -16.71 -1.04 -5.87
N GLN A 230 -17.59 -1.40 -6.77
CA GLN A 230 -17.27 -1.61 -8.18
C GLN A 230 -16.54 -0.41 -8.82
N TRP A 231 -16.96 0.82 -8.50
CA TRP A 231 -16.35 2.01 -9.05
C TRP A 231 -14.88 2.15 -8.62
N MET A 232 -14.62 1.94 -7.32
CA MET A 232 -13.26 2.01 -6.79
C MET A 232 -12.39 0.88 -7.33
N VAL A 233 -12.87 -0.35 -7.46
CA VAL A 233 -12.13 -1.45 -8.09
C VAL A 233 -11.74 -1.08 -9.54
N ASN A 234 -12.64 -0.50 -10.31
CA ASN A 234 -12.33 -0.02 -11.66
C ASN A 234 -11.32 1.14 -11.66
N TYR A 235 -11.33 1.98 -10.61
CA TYR A 235 -10.34 3.03 -10.45
C TYR A 235 -8.91 2.47 -10.28
N TYR A 236 -8.72 1.42 -9.45
CA TYR A 236 -7.40 0.76 -9.32
C TYR A 236 -6.87 0.28 -10.68
N GLU A 237 -7.70 -0.35 -11.49
CA GLU A 237 -7.29 -0.84 -12.80
C GLU A 237 -6.95 0.30 -13.76
N ARG A 238 -7.76 1.37 -13.82
CA ARG A 238 -7.47 2.56 -14.64
C ARG A 238 -6.14 3.20 -14.26
N VAL A 239 -5.87 3.33 -12.96
CA VAL A 239 -4.60 3.86 -12.44
C VAL A 239 -3.43 2.97 -12.85
N ALA A 240 -3.55 1.65 -12.67
CA ALA A 240 -2.50 0.70 -13.04
C ALA A 240 -2.14 0.80 -14.52
N GLN A 241 -3.15 0.88 -15.40
CA GLN A 241 -2.98 1.02 -16.84
C GLN A 241 -2.30 2.33 -17.21
N GLU A 242 -2.78 3.46 -16.70
CA GLU A 242 -2.26 4.77 -17.07
C GLU A 242 -0.85 4.99 -16.52
N ALA A 243 -0.59 4.58 -15.29
CA ALA A 243 0.74 4.61 -14.71
C ALA A 243 1.74 3.75 -15.53
N ALA A 244 1.32 2.55 -15.98
CA ALA A 244 2.14 1.70 -16.83
C ALA A 244 2.48 2.35 -18.19
N ARG A 245 1.53 3.03 -18.84
CA ARG A 245 1.76 3.78 -20.09
C ARG A 245 2.86 4.82 -19.98
N HIS A 246 3.04 5.35 -18.77
CA HIS A 246 4.03 6.37 -18.44
C HIS A 246 5.20 5.82 -17.63
N HIS A 247 5.40 4.51 -17.58
CA HIS A 247 6.50 3.84 -16.88
C HIS A 247 6.62 4.24 -15.39
N LEU A 248 5.48 4.39 -14.73
CA LEU A 248 5.40 4.63 -13.30
C LEU A 248 4.88 3.40 -12.57
N PHE A 249 5.54 3.02 -11.49
CA PHE A 249 4.99 2.01 -10.60
C PHE A 249 4.03 2.64 -9.58
N VAL A 250 3.20 1.81 -8.96
CA VAL A 250 2.15 2.23 -8.04
C VAL A 250 2.26 1.44 -6.75
N ASP A 251 2.11 2.15 -5.64
CA ASP A 251 1.87 1.64 -4.30
C ASP A 251 0.53 2.19 -3.79
N PHE A 252 -0.40 1.31 -3.44
CA PHE A 252 -1.73 1.70 -2.99
C PHE A 252 -1.84 1.67 -1.47
N HIS A 253 -2.19 2.81 -0.87
CA HIS A 253 -2.43 2.98 0.56
C HIS A 253 -3.91 3.27 0.90
N GLY A 254 -4.30 3.05 2.17
CA GLY A 254 -5.72 3.01 2.52
C GLY A 254 -6.48 1.97 1.70
N SER A 255 -5.78 0.96 1.24
CA SER A 255 -6.22 0.06 0.17
C SER A 255 -6.77 -1.26 0.71
N PHE A 256 -7.50 -1.99 -0.13
CA PHE A 256 -7.81 -3.39 0.13
C PHE A 256 -6.60 -4.29 -0.20
N LYS A 257 -6.68 -5.58 0.19
CA LYS A 257 -5.67 -6.60 -0.09
C LYS A 257 -5.44 -6.81 -1.60
N PRO A 258 -4.27 -7.33 -2.03
CA PRO A 258 -4.06 -7.85 -3.39
C PRO A 258 -5.15 -8.84 -3.81
N ALA A 259 -5.54 -8.77 -5.07
CA ALA A 259 -6.56 -9.65 -5.65
C ALA A 259 -6.30 -9.96 -7.13
N GLY A 260 -5.02 -9.98 -7.55
CA GLY A 260 -4.60 -10.36 -8.89
C GLY A 260 -4.29 -9.19 -9.83
N LEU A 261 -4.61 -7.94 -9.48
CA LEU A 261 -4.30 -6.78 -10.30
C LEU A 261 -2.79 -6.60 -10.48
N GLU A 262 -2.01 -6.86 -9.44
CA GLU A 262 -0.54 -6.80 -9.42
C GLU A 262 0.12 -7.85 -10.32
N TYR A 263 -0.59 -8.91 -10.68
CA TYR A 263 -0.16 -9.89 -11.67
C TYR A 263 -0.55 -9.48 -13.09
N LYS A 264 -1.74 -8.90 -13.25
CA LYS A 264 -2.25 -8.35 -14.50
C LYS A 264 -1.46 -7.11 -14.94
N TYR A 265 -1.10 -6.26 -13.98
CA TYR A 265 -0.30 -5.04 -14.15
C TYR A 265 0.86 -5.03 -13.16
N PRO A 266 2.02 -5.62 -13.52
CA PRO A 266 3.17 -5.76 -12.62
C PRO A 266 3.80 -4.44 -12.13
N ASN A 267 3.39 -3.30 -12.68
CA ASN A 267 3.77 -2.00 -12.16
C ASN A 267 3.05 -1.63 -10.84
N VAL A 268 2.01 -2.38 -10.45
CA VAL A 268 1.45 -2.29 -9.09
C VAL A 268 2.34 -3.12 -8.18
N LEU A 269 3.27 -2.46 -7.48
CA LEU A 269 4.31 -3.13 -6.69
C LEU A 269 3.82 -3.56 -5.33
N SER A 270 2.97 -2.74 -4.70
CA SER A 270 2.56 -2.98 -3.32
C SER A 270 1.19 -2.41 -3.01
N TYR A 271 0.66 -2.87 -1.88
CA TYR A 271 -0.56 -2.40 -1.25
C TYR A 271 -0.34 -2.34 0.26
N GLU A 272 -0.86 -1.31 0.93
CA GLU A 272 -0.96 -1.36 2.37
C GLU A 272 -1.88 -2.52 2.79
N GLY A 273 -3.17 -2.40 2.62
CA GLY A 273 -4.17 -3.45 2.88
C GLY A 273 -3.98 -4.18 4.22
N VAL A 274 -3.44 -3.49 5.21
CA VAL A 274 -3.10 -4.00 6.54
C VAL A 274 -3.08 -2.84 7.54
N ARG A 275 -3.30 -3.14 8.82
CA ARG A 275 -3.01 -2.19 9.89
C ARG A 275 -1.55 -2.34 10.28
N GLY A 276 -0.67 -1.52 9.69
CA GLY A 276 0.76 -1.52 9.95
C GLY A 276 1.15 -0.81 11.25
N MET A 277 2.46 -0.76 11.54
CA MET A 277 2.99 -0.13 12.75
C MET A 277 2.83 1.39 12.77
N GLU A 278 2.51 2.02 11.67
CA GLU A 278 2.06 3.42 11.63
C GLU A 278 0.84 3.63 12.55
N GLN A 279 -0.04 2.64 12.62
CA GLN A 279 -1.24 2.64 13.45
C GLN A 279 -0.97 2.12 14.86
N MET A 280 0.09 2.57 15.50
CA MET A 280 0.64 2.03 16.76
C MET A 280 -0.37 1.93 17.90
N GLY A 281 -1.29 2.89 18.03
CA GLY A 281 -2.33 2.88 19.07
C GLY A 281 -3.28 1.68 19.03
N GLY A 282 -3.31 0.93 17.92
CA GLY A 282 -4.16 -0.25 17.75
C GLY A 282 -3.44 -1.45 17.16
N CYS A 283 -2.15 -1.36 16.91
CA CYS A 283 -1.32 -2.44 16.40
C CYS A 283 -0.45 -3.00 17.53
N LYS A 284 -0.53 -4.31 17.76
CA LYS A 284 0.31 -5.00 18.74
C LYS A 284 1.39 -5.81 18.03
N PRO A 285 2.58 -5.97 18.62
CA PRO A 285 3.66 -6.76 18.04
C PRO A 285 3.26 -8.19 17.68
N GLU A 286 2.36 -8.78 18.46
CA GLU A 286 1.85 -10.14 18.22
C GLU A 286 1.15 -10.26 16.85
N ASN A 287 0.59 -9.18 16.33
CA ASN A 287 -0.05 -9.18 15.02
C ASN A 287 0.96 -9.49 13.90
N SER A 288 2.21 -9.08 14.06
CA SER A 288 3.26 -9.25 13.04
C SER A 288 3.56 -10.72 12.74
N ILE A 289 3.38 -11.62 13.71
CA ILE A 289 3.61 -13.06 13.51
C ILE A 289 2.52 -13.74 12.66
N TYR A 290 1.34 -13.14 12.54
CA TYR A 290 0.24 -13.67 11.73
C TYR A 290 0.23 -13.15 10.29
N LEU A 291 0.84 -12.01 10.03
CA LEU A 291 0.82 -11.34 8.71
C LEU A 291 1.35 -12.22 7.58
N PRO A 292 2.46 -12.98 7.73
CA PRO A 292 2.95 -13.86 6.67
C PRO A 292 1.94 -14.92 6.24
N PHE A 293 1.18 -15.45 7.20
CA PHE A 293 0.24 -16.56 6.99
C PHE A 293 -1.16 -16.09 6.55
N MET A 294 -1.50 -14.86 6.80
CA MET A 294 -2.80 -14.31 6.47
C MET A 294 -2.67 -13.29 5.33
N ARG A 295 -2.01 -12.15 5.59
CA ARG A 295 -1.99 -11.01 4.66
C ARG A 295 -1.05 -11.24 3.47
N ASN A 296 0.19 -11.69 3.71
CA ASN A 296 1.16 -11.93 2.63
C ASN A 296 0.84 -13.19 1.82
N ALA A 297 0.05 -14.10 2.38
CA ALA A 297 -0.42 -15.29 1.67
C ALA A 297 -1.25 -14.99 0.41
N VAL A 298 -1.70 -13.75 0.22
CA VAL A 298 -2.50 -13.34 -0.94
C VAL A 298 -1.80 -12.34 -1.86
N GLY A 299 -0.61 -11.87 -1.50
CA GLY A 299 0.17 -10.95 -2.34
C GLY A 299 1.03 -9.94 -1.58
N PRO A 300 1.65 -9.01 -2.29
CA PRO A 300 2.59 -8.06 -1.71
C PRO A 300 1.92 -7.16 -0.67
N MET A 301 2.71 -6.70 0.28
CA MET A 301 2.31 -5.80 1.35
C MET A 301 3.36 -4.71 1.50
N ASP A 302 2.93 -3.46 1.52
CA ASP A 302 3.79 -2.38 1.95
C ASP A 302 3.94 -2.47 3.46
N TYR A 303 5.06 -3.05 3.87
CA TYR A 303 5.33 -3.34 5.27
C TYR A 303 5.98 -2.14 5.94
N THR A 304 5.26 -1.57 6.91
CA THR A 304 5.75 -0.50 7.79
C THR A 304 6.25 -1.12 9.10
N PRO A 305 7.53 -1.52 9.18
CA PRO A 305 8.02 -2.37 10.27
C PRO A 305 8.15 -1.67 11.62
N GLY A 306 7.97 -0.38 11.67
CA GLY A 306 8.18 0.46 12.82
C GLY A 306 9.39 1.38 12.67
N ALA A 307 9.64 2.18 13.70
CA ALA A 307 10.60 3.26 13.64
C ALA A 307 12.04 2.83 13.95
N MET A 308 12.95 3.77 13.75
CA MET A 308 14.39 3.61 13.98
C MET A 308 14.76 3.36 15.45
N ILE A 309 13.92 3.77 16.39
CA ILE A 309 14.15 3.62 17.84
C ILE A 309 13.45 2.37 18.34
N SER A 310 14.18 1.28 18.46
CA SER A 310 13.69 0.05 19.07
C SER A 310 13.66 0.16 20.60
N MET A 311 12.58 -0.31 21.22
CA MET A 311 12.38 -0.26 22.67
C MET A 311 12.10 -1.63 23.24
N GLN A 312 12.55 -1.86 24.48
CA GLN A 312 12.15 -3.02 25.27
C GLN A 312 10.67 -2.90 25.70
N PRO A 313 9.96 -4.01 25.93
CA PRO A 313 8.53 -3.97 26.27
C PRO A 313 8.17 -3.07 27.46
N ASN A 314 9.05 -2.98 28.47
CA ASN A 314 8.83 -2.21 29.67
C ASN A 314 8.93 -0.68 29.48
N ILE A 315 9.57 -0.23 28.41
CA ILE A 315 9.74 1.20 28.07
C ILE A 315 9.01 1.62 26.80
N TYR A 316 8.43 0.65 26.09
CA TYR A 316 7.66 0.91 24.86
C TYR A 316 6.45 1.81 25.13
N ARG A 317 6.23 2.76 24.23
CA ARG A 317 5.09 3.67 24.22
C ARG A 317 4.46 3.68 22.84
N SER A 318 3.25 3.13 22.74
CA SER A 318 2.52 3.04 21.47
C SER A 318 2.11 4.39 20.88
N GLU A 319 2.03 5.41 21.69
CA GLU A 319 1.72 6.78 21.27
C GLU A 319 2.92 7.53 20.66
N ARG A 320 4.10 6.92 20.66
CA ARG A 320 5.30 7.51 20.05
C ARG A 320 5.52 6.90 18.67
N PRO A 321 5.28 7.65 17.56
CA PRO A 321 5.39 7.11 16.21
C PRO A 321 6.81 6.65 15.84
N ASN A 322 7.83 7.15 16.54
CA ASN A 322 9.23 6.82 16.29
C ASN A 322 9.74 5.60 17.07
N SER A 323 8.87 4.87 17.75
CA SER A 323 9.29 3.72 18.55
C SER A 323 8.83 2.41 17.96
N CYS A 324 9.71 1.42 18.00
CA CYS A 324 9.42 0.04 17.62
C CYS A 324 9.71 -0.88 18.79
N LEU A 325 8.89 -1.89 19.00
CA LEU A 325 9.22 -2.96 19.92
C LEU A 325 10.32 -3.86 19.32
N LEU A 326 11.30 -4.19 20.14
CA LEU A 326 12.43 -5.01 19.72
C LEU A 326 12.02 -6.34 19.05
N TYR A 327 10.89 -6.90 19.48
CA TYR A 327 10.35 -8.14 18.92
C TYR A 327 9.73 -8.01 17.53
N THR A 328 9.46 -6.80 17.06
CA THR A 328 8.93 -6.55 15.72
C THR A 328 10.02 -6.29 14.69
N SER A 329 11.25 -6.07 15.13
CA SER A 329 12.37 -5.94 14.23
C SER A 329 12.76 -7.30 13.63
N PRO A 330 12.77 -7.46 12.30
CA PRO A 330 13.08 -8.73 11.66
C PRO A 330 14.58 -9.10 11.70
N SER A 331 15.41 -8.34 12.41
CA SER A 331 16.86 -8.58 12.44
C SER A 331 17.22 -9.86 13.18
N PRO A 332 17.91 -10.82 12.54
CA PRO A 332 18.40 -12.02 13.20
C PRO A 332 19.39 -11.73 14.36
N ARG A 333 19.99 -10.53 14.37
CA ARG A 333 20.94 -10.11 15.43
C ARG A 333 20.25 -9.82 16.75
N ASP A 334 18.98 -9.46 16.72
CA ASP A 334 18.21 -9.15 17.93
C ASP A 334 17.83 -10.38 18.73
N ARG A 335 17.83 -11.57 18.11
CA ARG A 335 17.59 -12.86 18.76
C ARG A 335 18.75 -13.39 19.60
N GLN A 336 19.95 -12.83 19.41
CA GLN A 336 21.15 -13.30 20.14
C GLN A 336 21.42 -12.54 21.45
N LYS A 337 20.61 -11.54 21.78
CA LYS A 337 20.80 -10.68 22.96
C LYS A 337 19.67 -10.81 24.01
N SER A 338 18.75 -11.74 23.82
CA SER A 338 17.68 -12.05 24.80
C SER A 338 17.99 -13.29 25.61
#